data_5a239df1e168b3a4d12ee3c25ffae42d
#
_entry.id   5a239df1e168b3a4d12ee3c25ffae42d
#
_cell.length_a   1.000
_cell.length_b   1.000
_cell.length_c   1.000
_cell.angle_alpha   90.00
_cell.angle_beta   90.00
_cell.angle_gamma   90.00
#
_symmetry.space_group_name_H-M   'P 1'
#
loop_
_entity.id
_entity.type
_entity.pdbx_description
1 polymer ?
#
loop_
_entity_poly.entity_id
_entity_poly.type
_entity_poly.pdbx_seq_one_letter_code
_entity_poly.pdbx_strand_id
1 'polypeptide(L)'
;MIYRNADIPVRVGDVAKMLQVATHTLRFWEKEFDFYLKPSRTTGLQRLYDTDSIDRLKKIRHYLKEEGYSIAGAKRILLHSQMIWQKAP
;
A
#
# COMPACT_ATOMS: atom_id res chain seq x y z
N MET A 1 -13.41 -20.24 14.66
CA MET A 1 -12.29 -19.51 14.06
C MET A 1 -12.49 -18.01 14.20
N ILE A 2 -11.51 -17.34 14.68
CA ILE A 2 -11.62 -15.93 14.93
C ILE A 2 -10.84 -15.17 13.89
N TYR A 3 -11.45 -14.16 13.31
CA TYR A 3 -10.74 -13.30 12.37
C TYR A 3 -9.68 -12.54 13.13
N ARG A 4 -8.50 -12.51 12.56
CA ARG A 4 -7.51 -11.56 13.04
C ARG A 4 -7.89 -10.20 12.49
N ASN A 5 -7.57 -9.17 13.24
CA ASN A 5 -7.87 -7.82 12.77
C ASN A 5 -7.28 -7.57 11.39
N ALA A 6 -6.15 -8.20 11.12
CA ALA A 6 -5.46 -8.02 9.85
C ALA A 6 -6.24 -8.56 8.67
N ASP A 7 -7.18 -9.45 8.90
CA ASP A 7 -7.95 -10.07 7.83
C ASP A 7 -9.24 -9.32 7.52
N ILE A 8 -9.54 -8.29 8.27
CA ILE A 8 -10.76 -7.52 8.07
C ILE A 8 -10.47 -6.36 7.13
N PRO A 9 -11.21 -6.25 6.03
CA PRO A 9 -11.00 -5.13 5.12
C PRO A 9 -11.21 -3.79 5.80
N VAL A 10 -10.38 -2.83 5.46
CA VAL A 10 -10.37 -1.53 6.12
C VAL A 10 -10.62 -0.45 5.07
N ARG A 11 -11.41 0.53 5.42
CA ARG A 11 -11.73 1.63 4.53
C ARG A 11 -10.55 2.59 4.41
N VAL A 12 -10.54 3.31 3.29
CA VAL A 12 -9.44 4.23 3.01
C VAL A 12 -9.25 5.26 4.11
N GLY A 13 -10.34 5.78 4.67
CA GLY A 13 -10.22 6.77 5.74
C GLY A 13 -9.52 6.23 6.97
N ASP A 14 -9.82 4.99 7.31
CA ASP A 14 -9.20 4.37 8.47
C ASP A 14 -7.73 4.05 8.20
N VAL A 15 -7.42 3.62 6.99
CA VAL A 15 -6.03 3.35 6.62
C VAL A 15 -5.23 4.65 6.67
N ALA A 16 -5.81 5.73 6.19
CA ALA A 16 -5.15 7.03 6.24
C ALA A 16 -4.81 7.42 7.67
N LYS A 17 -5.74 7.19 8.58
CA LYS A 17 -5.49 7.47 9.99
C LYS A 17 -4.41 6.57 10.55
N MET A 18 -4.42 5.31 10.21
CA MET A 18 -3.40 4.37 10.67
C MET A 18 -2.01 4.81 10.22
N LEU A 19 -1.91 5.31 9.02
CA LEU A 19 -0.63 5.71 8.45
C LEU A 19 -0.31 7.17 8.71
N GLN A 20 -1.24 7.90 9.32
CA GLN A 20 -1.06 9.31 9.65
C GLN A 20 -0.79 10.15 8.40
N VAL A 21 -1.56 9.91 7.38
CA VAL A 21 -1.49 10.67 6.14
C VAL A 21 -2.89 11.06 5.71
N ALA A 22 -2.97 12.03 4.82
CA ALA A 22 -4.27 12.44 4.30
C ALA A 22 -4.80 11.41 3.31
N THR A 23 -6.10 11.35 3.17
CA THR A 23 -6.73 10.43 2.25
C THR A 23 -6.25 10.66 0.82
N HIS A 24 -6.10 11.93 0.42
CA HIS A 24 -5.66 12.20 -0.93
C HIS A 24 -4.20 11.76 -1.14
N THR A 25 -3.42 11.74 -0.08
CA THR A 25 -2.05 11.23 -0.17
C THR A 25 -2.07 9.73 -0.46
N LEU A 26 -2.95 9.00 0.20
CA LEU A 26 -3.10 7.58 -0.07
C LEU A 26 -3.50 7.32 -1.52
N ARG A 27 -4.43 8.12 -2.02
CA ARG A 27 -4.89 7.97 -3.40
C ARG A 27 -3.77 8.25 -4.38
N PHE A 28 -2.95 9.23 -4.06
CA PHE A 28 -1.79 9.54 -4.88
C PHE A 28 -0.82 8.37 -4.89
N TRP A 29 -0.57 7.78 -3.72
CA TRP A 29 0.32 6.63 -3.63
C TRP A 29 -0.25 5.44 -4.40
N GLU A 30 -1.55 5.23 -4.35
CA GLU A 30 -2.16 4.14 -5.11
C GLU A 30 -1.93 4.30 -6.60
N LYS A 31 -1.99 5.53 -7.06
CA LYS A 31 -1.77 5.81 -8.47
C LYS A 31 -0.32 5.58 -8.85
N GLU A 32 0.59 6.07 -8.03
CA GLU A 32 2.02 6.00 -8.34
C GLU A 32 2.59 4.61 -8.12
N PHE A 33 2.05 3.85 -7.19
CA PHE A 33 2.57 2.55 -6.84
C PHE A 33 1.58 1.43 -7.15
N ASP A 34 0.77 1.59 -8.15
CA ASP A 34 -0.26 0.60 -8.45
C ASP A 34 0.35 -0.76 -8.82
N PHE A 35 1.52 -0.77 -9.44
CA PHE A 35 2.22 -2.01 -9.76
C PHE A 35 2.54 -2.83 -8.51
N TYR A 36 2.72 -2.16 -7.41
CA TYR A 36 3.13 -2.77 -6.15
C TYR A 36 1.93 -3.06 -5.25
N LEU A 37 0.99 -2.14 -5.21
CA LEU A 37 -0.14 -2.25 -4.28
C LEU A 37 -1.20 -3.23 -4.74
N LYS A 38 -1.50 -3.23 -6.02
CA LYS A 38 -2.53 -4.11 -6.58
C LYS A 38 -3.74 -4.16 -5.67
N PRO A 39 -4.37 -3.02 -5.40
CA PRO A 39 -5.46 -2.97 -4.44
C PRO A 39 -6.58 -3.90 -4.86
N SER A 40 -7.15 -4.54 -3.85
CA SER A 40 -8.32 -5.35 -4.05
C SER A 40 -9.47 -4.43 -4.41
N ARG A 41 -10.15 -4.72 -5.51
CA ARG A 41 -11.25 -3.90 -5.92
C ARG A 41 -12.55 -4.50 -5.48
N THR A 42 -13.34 -3.74 -4.81
CA THR A 42 -14.70 -4.12 -4.55
C THR A 42 -15.56 -3.49 -5.62
N THR A 43 -16.68 -4.10 -5.89
CA THR A 43 -17.66 -3.47 -6.72
C THR A 43 -18.26 -2.34 -5.92
N GLY A 44 -18.47 -1.24 -6.56
CA GLY A 44 -19.08 -0.11 -5.88
C GLY A 44 -18.09 1.00 -5.68
N LEU A 45 -18.46 1.92 -4.82
CA LEU A 45 -17.75 3.18 -4.71
C LEU A 45 -16.66 3.20 -3.66
N GLN A 46 -16.65 2.24 -2.78
CA GLN A 46 -15.72 2.24 -1.68
C GLN A 46 -14.58 1.29 -1.94
N ARG A 47 -13.38 1.74 -1.61
CA ARG A 47 -12.21 0.89 -1.65
C ARG A 47 -11.95 0.31 -0.29
N LEU A 48 -11.69 -0.97 -0.28
CA LEU A 48 -11.32 -1.66 0.94
C LEU A 48 -9.89 -2.17 0.79
N TYR A 49 -9.18 -2.12 1.90
CA TYR A 49 -7.78 -2.54 1.93
C TYR A 49 -7.64 -3.75 2.80
N ASP A 50 -7.03 -4.79 2.27
CA ASP A 50 -6.75 -5.96 3.07
C ASP A 50 -5.39 -5.77 3.77
N THR A 51 -5.03 -6.75 4.57
CA THR A 51 -3.80 -6.70 5.32
C THR A 51 -2.58 -6.53 4.44
N ASP A 52 -2.55 -7.24 3.35
CA ASP A 52 -1.41 -7.19 2.45
C ASP A 52 -1.24 -5.79 1.86
N SER A 53 -2.35 -5.20 1.44
CA SER A 53 -2.31 -3.83 0.90
C SER A 53 -1.85 -2.84 1.94
N ILE A 54 -2.32 -2.99 3.17
CA ILE A 54 -1.93 -2.08 4.26
C ILE A 54 -0.44 -2.22 4.53
N ASP A 55 0.06 -3.43 4.56
CA ASP A 55 1.49 -3.65 4.79
C ASP A 55 2.34 -3.02 3.70
N ARG A 56 1.88 -3.11 2.46
CA ARG A 56 2.58 -2.48 1.35
C ARG A 56 2.55 -0.98 1.44
N LEU A 57 1.43 -0.41 1.87
CA LEU A 57 1.34 1.02 2.08
C LEU A 57 2.26 1.47 3.20
N LYS A 58 2.38 0.67 4.25
CA LYS A 58 3.31 0.98 5.33
C LYS A 58 4.75 1.02 4.81
N LYS A 59 5.09 0.12 3.92
CA LYS A 59 6.41 0.09 3.34
C LYS A 59 6.66 1.32 2.48
N ILE A 60 5.68 1.73 1.70
CA ILE A 60 5.78 2.95 0.91
C ILE A 60 6.00 4.15 1.83
N ARG A 61 5.20 4.23 2.89
CA ARG A 61 5.32 5.32 3.84
C ARG A 61 6.73 5.34 4.44
N HIS A 62 7.24 4.18 4.78
CA HIS A 62 8.57 4.06 5.36
C HIS A 62 9.63 4.65 4.43
N TYR A 63 9.60 4.26 3.17
CA TYR A 63 10.59 4.79 2.23
C TYR A 63 10.47 6.28 2.03
N LEU A 64 9.25 6.79 1.94
CA LEU A 64 9.04 8.20 1.65
C LEU A 64 9.24 9.08 2.86
N LYS A 65 8.74 8.66 4.02
CA LYS A 65 8.73 9.50 5.20
C LYS A 65 9.94 9.28 6.09
N GLU A 66 10.38 8.05 6.21
CA GLU A 66 11.44 7.73 7.15
C GLU A 66 12.80 7.65 6.47
N GLU A 67 12.85 7.06 5.29
CA GLU A 67 14.09 6.97 4.54
C GLU A 67 14.34 8.19 3.68
N GLY A 68 13.29 8.97 3.42
CA GLY A 68 13.45 10.20 2.66
C GLY A 68 13.60 10.05 1.17
N TYR A 69 13.23 8.91 0.62
CA TYR A 69 13.29 8.73 -0.83
C TYR A 69 12.24 9.57 -1.53
N SER A 70 12.56 9.97 -2.75
CA SER A 70 11.57 10.59 -3.61
C SER A 70 10.60 9.51 -4.11
N ILE A 71 9.50 9.97 -4.70
CA ILE A 71 8.54 9.04 -5.29
C ILE A 71 9.26 8.16 -6.33
N ALA A 72 10.05 8.77 -7.19
CA ALA A 72 10.76 8.02 -8.23
C ALA A 72 11.73 7.01 -7.62
N GLY A 73 12.44 7.41 -6.57
CA GLY A 73 13.38 6.51 -5.91
C GLY A 73 12.69 5.33 -5.25
N ALA A 74 11.60 5.60 -4.55
CA ALA A 74 10.84 4.54 -3.91
C ALA A 74 10.25 3.58 -4.94
N LYS A 75 9.74 4.10 -6.05
CA LYS A 75 9.21 3.25 -7.11
C LYS A 75 10.27 2.32 -7.64
N ARG A 76 11.47 2.84 -7.84
CA ARG A 76 12.57 2.05 -8.36
C ARG A 76 12.93 0.91 -7.43
N ILE A 77 12.99 1.22 -6.13
CA ILE A 77 13.32 0.21 -5.13
C ILE A 77 12.26 -0.88 -5.09
N LEU A 78 11.00 -0.48 -5.05
CA LEU A 78 9.92 -1.43 -4.93
C LEU A 78 9.74 -2.25 -6.20
N LEU A 79 9.96 -1.64 -7.34
CA LEU A 79 9.86 -2.37 -8.60
C LEU A 79 10.96 -3.42 -8.70
N HIS A 80 12.16 -3.05 -8.31
CA HIS A 80 13.28 -3.99 -8.33
C HIS A 80 13.02 -5.17 -7.40
N SER A 81 12.53 -4.88 -6.22
CA SER A 81 12.21 -5.91 -5.24
C SER A 81 11.19 -6.89 -5.78
N GLN A 82 10.18 -6.37 -6.47
CA GLN A 82 9.13 -7.19 -7.03
C GLN A 82 9.65 -8.06 -8.17
N MET A 83 10.54 -7.53 -8.96
CA MET A 83 11.14 -8.30 -10.04
C MET A 83 11.97 -9.45 -9.51
N ILE A 84 12.71 -9.22 -8.44
CA ILE A 84 13.49 -10.27 -7.81
C ILE A 84 12.57 -11.38 -7.32
N TRP A 85 11.47 -11.02 -6.71
CA TRP A 85 10.48 -11.98 -6.24
C TRP A 85 9.96 -12.85 -7.38
N GLN A 86 9.65 -12.22 -8.49
CA GLN A 86 9.08 -12.94 -9.62
C GLN A 86 10.09 -13.89 -10.25
N LYS A 87 11.35 -13.59 -10.15
CA LYS A 87 12.40 -14.44 -10.71
C LYS A 87 12.83 -15.53 -9.77
N ALA A 88 12.44 -15.47 -8.52
CA ALA A 88 12.81 -16.50 -7.59
C ALA A 88 12.21 -17.83 -8.01
N PRO A 89 12.98 -18.89 -7.92
CA PRO A 89 12.48 -20.22 -8.33
C PRO A 89 11.37 -20.73 -7.44
#